data_02ffd38c8830f0502794e716fd876c10
#
_entry.id   02ffd38c8830f0502794e716fd876c10
#
_cell.length_a   1.000
_cell.length_b   1.000
_cell.length_c   1.000
_cell.angle_alpha   90.00
_cell.angle_beta   90.00
_cell.angle_gamma   90.00
#
_symmetry.space_group_name_H-M   'P 1'
#
loop_
_entity.id
_entity.type
_entity.pdbx_description
1 polymer ?
#
loop_
_entity_poly.entity_id
_entity_poly.type
_entity_poly.pdbx_seq_one_letter_code
_entity_poly.pdbx_strand_id
1 'polypeptide(L)'
;MKMNNKIIVLAALMAACLPLNAQKYKGVVDKSVAVVGGETILLSDIESEVQQIRAGGSSSDRDLRCEVLEAMMEGKLFLMQARIDSITVGMDMVESNLSQRIDYMRTSLGGDEEVEKYFGKPLYKLRQEWRKALEEQSLTEQERYQVASKIAEVTPYDVQQFIETTDSLDLPVVPMKYQLSQICMYPDREAAAVAVREKLLSLRERIMNGEKFSTLARIYSEDPGSARRGGELGMASKSIFWPAFSDAAMALRPGTISQIVETPDGFHIIEVIEKKGDMFNARHILIKPQYTVEDQEKAFARLDSLKTVIESGEMTFDLAARFYSEDLPTRTNGGQMADPSTGSSYFEIDQLKPADYAAIKDLEPGQISQPVESQDNEGYLQGRQGNLIYKIIRVDKIIPAHTATFENDYNQLLESVEQKKQVAAVNAFLDEKIKTTYIVIDPLFAECEFSREAWNARK
;
A
#
# COMPACT_ATOMS: atom_id res chain seq x y z
N MET A 1 17.87 5.15 3.56
CA MET A 1 16.39 5.11 3.43
C MET A 1 16.08 4.26 2.20
N LYS A 2 15.93 2.96 2.38
CA LYS A 2 15.64 2.00 1.28
C LYS A 2 14.13 2.07 1.00
N MET A 3 13.77 2.72 -0.09
CA MET A 3 12.38 2.68 -0.58
C MET A 3 12.03 1.23 -0.97
N ASN A 4 10.96 0.71 -0.40
CA ASN A 4 10.44 -0.63 -0.68
C ASN A 4 10.12 -0.76 -2.17
N ASN A 5 10.67 -1.79 -2.83
CA ASN A 5 10.45 -2.09 -4.26
C ASN A 5 8.96 -2.18 -4.68
N LYS A 6 8.05 -2.41 -3.72
CA LYS A 6 6.59 -2.43 -3.97
C LYS A 6 6.00 -1.05 -4.28
N ILE A 7 6.61 0.04 -3.80
CA ILE A 7 6.17 1.41 -4.07
C ILE A 7 6.65 1.88 -5.45
N ILE A 8 7.81 1.39 -5.92
CA ILE A 8 8.36 1.73 -7.23
C ILE A 8 7.47 1.21 -8.37
N VAL A 9 6.93 0.00 -8.23
CA VAL A 9 6.02 -0.58 -9.23
C VAL A 9 4.68 0.17 -9.29
N LEU A 10 4.19 0.69 -8.16
CA LEU A 10 2.94 1.48 -8.14
C LEU A 10 3.15 2.92 -8.62
N ALA A 11 4.31 3.53 -8.36
CA ALA A 11 4.65 4.88 -8.81
C ALA A 11 4.90 4.93 -10.34
N ALA A 12 5.46 3.89 -10.93
CA ALA A 12 5.65 3.76 -12.37
C ALA A 12 4.32 3.74 -13.15
N LEU A 13 3.21 3.35 -12.49
CA LEU A 13 1.87 3.36 -13.08
C LEU A 13 1.19 4.75 -13.11
N MET A 14 1.64 5.71 -12.29
CA MET A 14 1.02 7.05 -12.24
C MET A 14 1.64 8.07 -13.20
N ALA A 15 2.85 7.82 -13.72
CA ALA A 15 3.59 8.81 -14.51
C ALA A 15 3.27 8.84 -16.02
N ALA A 16 2.38 7.97 -16.50
CA ALA A 16 2.04 7.87 -17.93
C ALA A 16 1.14 9.00 -18.48
N CYS A 17 0.99 10.13 -17.78
CA CYS A 17 0.07 11.22 -18.19
C CYS A 17 0.76 12.44 -18.82
N LEU A 18 1.94 12.30 -19.41
CA LEU A 18 2.50 13.39 -20.23
C LEU A 18 2.15 13.19 -21.71
N PRO A 19 1.69 14.22 -22.43
CA PRO A 19 1.44 14.10 -23.85
C PRO A 19 2.77 13.83 -24.57
N LEU A 20 2.94 12.63 -25.07
CA LEU A 20 3.99 12.30 -26.02
C LEU A 20 3.77 13.15 -27.28
N ASN A 21 4.52 14.23 -27.43
CA ASN A 21 4.74 14.81 -28.74
C ASN A 21 5.51 13.76 -29.55
N ALA A 22 4.76 12.86 -30.18
CA ALA A 22 5.30 11.95 -31.17
C ALA A 22 5.91 12.78 -32.28
N GLN A 23 7.23 12.95 -32.24
CA GLN A 23 7.95 13.44 -33.41
C GLN A 23 7.62 12.47 -34.55
N LYS A 24 7.02 12.99 -35.61
CA LYS A 24 6.77 12.24 -36.84
C LYS A 24 8.11 11.85 -37.46
N TYR A 25 8.67 10.73 -37.05
CA TYR A 25 9.79 10.09 -37.74
C TYR A 25 9.28 9.56 -39.08
N LYS A 26 9.62 10.26 -40.16
CA LYS A 26 9.44 9.70 -41.49
C LYS A 26 10.55 8.69 -41.76
N GLY A 27 10.23 7.41 -41.69
CA GLY A 27 11.03 6.40 -42.37
C GLY A 27 11.66 5.22 -41.58
N VAL A 28 11.63 5.20 -40.26
CA VAL A 28 12.08 4.01 -39.48
C VAL A 28 10.95 3.62 -38.56
N VAL A 29 10.44 2.38 -38.72
CA VAL A 29 9.29 1.90 -37.96
C VAL A 29 9.68 1.66 -36.49
N ASP A 30 10.84 1.10 -36.24
CA ASP A 30 11.52 0.96 -34.95
C ASP A 30 12.90 0.33 -35.17
N LYS A 31 13.81 0.39 -34.19
CA LYS A 31 15.14 -0.19 -34.30
C LYS A 31 15.33 -1.29 -33.28
N SER A 32 15.70 -2.50 -33.74
CA SER A 32 16.21 -3.54 -32.86
C SER A 32 17.58 -3.11 -32.31
N VAL A 33 17.70 -3.05 -30.99
CA VAL A 33 18.94 -2.61 -30.30
C VAL A 33 19.63 -3.73 -29.55
N ALA A 34 18.91 -4.81 -29.25
CA ALA A 34 19.52 -6.03 -28.78
C ALA A 34 18.71 -7.26 -29.19
N VAL A 35 19.39 -8.40 -29.32
CA VAL A 35 18.79 -9.73 -29.49
C VAL A 35 19.39 -10.64 -28.44
N VAL A 36 18.55 -11.28 -27.64
CA VAL A 36 18.94 -12.23 -26.58
C VAL A 36 18.24 -13.55 -26.82
N GLY A 37 19.00 -14.58 -27.24
CA GLY A 37 18.47 -15.92 -27.54
C GLY A 37 17.54 -15.97 -28.76
N GLY A 38 16.52 -15.29 -28.86
CA GLY A 38 15.54 -15.21 -29.95
C GLY A 38 14.58 -14.06 -29.70
N GLU A 39 14.74 -13.39 -28.57
CA GLU A 39 13.93 -12.26 -28.16
C GLU A 39 14.61 -10.95 -28.57
N THR A 40 13.82 -10.06 -29.15
CA THR A 40 14.31 -8.75 -29.62
C THR A 40 13.91 -7.66 -28.65
N ILE A 41 14.83 -6.71 -28.40
CA ILE A 41 14.57 -5.49 -27.64
C ILE A 41 14.61 -4.33 -28.64
N LEU A 42 13.58 -3.51 -28.60
CA LEU A 42 13.42 -2.36 -29.49
C LEU A 42 13.89 -1.07 -28.80
N LEU A 43 14.32 -0.10 -29.59
CA LEU A 43 14.71 1.21 -29.08
C LEU A 43 13.53 1.92 -28.41
N SER A 44 12.33 1.78 -28.98
CA SER A 44 11.10 2.35 -28.40
C SER A 44 10.79 1.82 -27.03
N ASP A 45 11.10 0.53 -26.76
CA ASP A 45 10.87 -0.09 -25.45
C ASP A 45 11.76 0.56 -24.39
N ILE A 46 13.06 0.76 -24.73
CA ILE A 46 14.02 1.43 -23.85
C ILE A 46 13.61 2.87 -23.57
N GLU A 47 13.28 3.65 -24.62
CA GLU A 47 12.90 5.05 -24.45
C GLU A 47 11.61 5.20 -23.61
N SER A 48 10.67 4.29 -23.78
CA SER A 48 9.43 4.27 -23.00
C SER A 48 9.73 4.03 -21.51
N GLU A 49 10.56 3.05 -21.20
CA GLU A 49 10.93 2.74 -19.81
C GLU A 49 11.75 3.86 -19.17
N VAL A 50 12.70 4.43 -19.90
CA VAL A 50 13.47 5.61 -19.46
C VAL A 50 12.56 6.79 -19.13
N GLN A 51 11.52 7.02 -19.94
CA GLN A 51 10.56 8.09 -19.67
C GLN A 51 9.75 7.80 -18.40
N GLN A 52 9.33 6.56 -18.18
CA GLN A 52 8.60 6.17 -16.96
C GLN A 52 9.46 6.36 -15.71
N ILE A 53 10.72 5.93 -15.73
CA ILE A 53 11.65 6.07 -14.61
C ILE A 53 11.88 7.55 -14.29
N ARG A 54 12.09 8.41 -15.30
CA ARG A 54 12.27 9.86 -15.13
C ARG A 54 11.02 10.54 -14.57
N ALA A 55 9.84 10.13 -15.02
CA ALA A 55 8.58 10.66 -14.52
C ALA A 55 8.33 10.25 -13.04
N GLY A 56 8.85 9.10 -12.62
CA GLY A 56 8.84 8.66 -11.21
C GLY A 56 9.84 9.39 -10.31
N GLY A 57 10.63 10.34 -10.83
CA GLY A 57 11.58 11.16 -10.06
C GLY A 57 12.88 10.44 -9.71
N SER A 58 13.13 9.26 -10.28
CA SER A 58 14.41 8.57 -10.12
C SER A 58 15.47 9.17 -11.04
N SER A 59 16.66 9.42 -10.48
CA SER A 59 17.88 9.81 -11.22
C SER A 59 18.95 8.75 -10.98
N SER A 60 19.69 8.43 -12.03
CA SER A 60 20.85 7.55 -11.95
C SER A 60 22.10 8.34 -12.34
N ASP A 61 23.22 8.02 -11.70
CA ASP A 61 24.53 8.58 -12.03
C ASP A 61 25.12 7.98 -13.33
N ARG A 62 24.56 6.85 -13.79
CA ARG A 62 24.91 6.18 -15.05
C ARG A 62 23.91 6.56 -16.16
N ASP A 63 24.28 6.26 -17.42
CA ASP A 63 23.32 6.39 -18.52
C ASP A 63 22.13 5.46 -18.31
N LEU A 64 20.97 6.06 -18.03
CA LEU A 64 19.73 5.33 -17.73
C LEU A 64 19.31 4.40 -18.88
N ARG A 65 19.65 4.71 -20.14
CA ARG A 65 19.38 3.83 -21.28
C ARG A 65 20.19 2.52 -21.18
N CYS A 66 21.45 2.63 -20.73
CA CYS A 66 22.30 1.46 -20.54
C CYS A 66 21.78 0.56 -19.41
N GLU A 67 21.33 1.15 -18.30
CA GLU A 67 20.75 0.41 -17.19
C GLU A 67 19.44 -0.29 -17.59
N VAL A 68 18.57 0.41 -18.32
CA VAL A 68 17.32 -0.16 -18.83
C VAL A 68 17.59 -1.28 -19.83
N LEU A 69 18.54 -1.09 -20.75
CA LEU A 69 18.92 -2.15 -21.69
C LEU A 69 19.44 -3.39 -20.93
N GLU A 70 20.33 -3.20 -19.95
CA GLU A 70 20.86 -4.31 -19.14
C GLU A 70 19.73 -5.08 -18.44
N ALA A 71 18.82 -4.36 -17.77
CA ALA A 71 17.68 -4.96 -17.09
C ALA A 71 16.75 -5.73 -18.06
N MET A 72 16.49 -5.16 -19.24
CA MET A 72 15.68 -5.83 -20.26
C MET A 72 16.38 -7.10 -20.80
N MET A 73 17.68 -7.06 -21.03
CA MET A 73 18.44 -8.23 -21.48
C MET A 73 18.41 -9.35 -20.42
N GLU A 74 18.60 -9.01 -19.14
CA GLU A 74 18.46 -9.97 -18.04
C GLU A 74 17.04 -10.58 -17.99
N GLY A 75 16.01 -9.74 -18.13
CA GLY A 75 14.63 -10.22 -18.22
C GLY A 75 14.39 -11.21 -19.36
N LYS A 76 14.99 -10.96 -20.54
CA LYS A 76 14.88 -11.88 -21.68
C LYS A 76 15.59 -13.21 -21.45
N LEU A 77 16.69 -13.23 -20.67
CA LEU A 77 17.36 -14.50 -20.29
C LEU A 77 16.46 -15.36 -19.39
N PHE A 78 15.80 -14.74 -18.40
CA PHE A 78 14.83 -15.44 -17.54
C PHE A 78 13.62 -15.92 -18.34
N LEU A 79 13.05 -15.07 -19.20
CA LEU A 79 11.92 -15.45 -20.04
C LEU A 79 12.23 -16.65 -20.94
N MET A 80 13.41 -16.64 -21.54
CA MET A 80 13.90 -17.75 -22.38
C MET A 80 14.01 -19.04 -21.54
N GLN A 81 14.59 -18.97 -20.35
CA GLN A 81 14.73 -20.13 -19.47
C GLN A 81 13.36 -20.62 -18.97
N ALA A 82 12.46 -19.74 -18.59
CA ALA A 82 11.11 -20.10 -18.20
C ALA A 82 10.37 -20.92 -19.27
N ARG A 83 10.56 -20.55 -20.55
CA ARG A 83 10.01 -21.31 -21.68
C ARG A 83 10.68 -22.68 -21.86
N ILE A 84 12.00 -22.76 -21.65
CA ILE A 84 12.76 -24.04 -21.70
C ILE A 84 12.27 -24.96 -20.56
N ASP A 85 12.10 -24.42 -19.36
CA ASP A 85 11.68 -25.17 -18.18
C ASP A 85 10.16 -25.41 -18.16
N SER A 86 9.44 -24.97 -19.22
CA SER A 86 7.99 -25.15 -19.39
C SER A 86 7.18 -24.59 -18.21
N ILE A 87 7.62 -23.47 -17.67
CA ILE A 87 6.88 -22.78 -16.61
C ILE A 87 5.54 -22.29 -17.13
N THR A 88 4.50 -22.48 -16.36
CA THR A 88 3.15 -22.00 -16.67
C THR A 88 2.68 -21.02 -15.62
N VAL A 89 2.03 -19.95 -16.03
CA VAL A 89 1.41 -18.96 -15.14
C VAL A 89 -0.09 -19.13 -15.09
N GLY A 90 -0.70 -18.79 -13.97
CA GLY A 90 -2.14 -18.82 -13.80
C GLY A 90 -2.81 -17.73 -14.65
N MET A 91 -3.47 -18.12 -15.73
CA MET A 91 -4.13 -17.18 -16.65
C MET A 91 -5.21 -16.35 -15.97
N ASP A 92 -5.88 -16.89 -14.94
CA ASP A 92 -6.87 -16.15 -14.15
C ASP A 92 -6.26 -14.93 -13.44
N MET A 93 -5.03 -15.07 -12.92
CA MET A 93 -4.30 -13.96 -12.31
C MET A 93 -3.89 -12.92 -13.36
N VAL A 94 -3.42 -13.35 -14.53
CA VAL A 94 -3.06 -12.46 -15.65
C VAL A 94 -4.30 -11.66 -16.10
N GLU A 95 -5.45 -12.31 -16.26
CA GLU A 95 -6.70 -11.63 -16.64
C GLU A 95 -7.23 -10.69 -15.56
N SER A 96 -7.10 -11.06 -14.29
CA SER A 96 -7.45 -10.18 -13.17
C SER A 96 -6.60 -8.91 -13.16
N ASN A 97 -5.28 -9.06 -13.26
CA ASN A 97 -4.35 -7.92 -13.30
C ASN A 97 -4.59 -7.04 -14.55
N LEU A 98 -4.85 -7.66 -15.70
CA LEU A 98 -5.20 -6.96 -16.93
C LEU A 98 -6.47 -6.14 -16.77
N SER A 99 -7.51 -6.74 -16.17
CA SER A 99 -8.79 -6.06 -15.94
C SER A 99 -8.62 -4.88 -14.99
N GLN A 100 -7.91 -5.05 -13.88
CA GLN A 100 -7.61 -3.97 -12.95
C GLN A 100 -6.84 -2.82 -13.62
N ARG A 101 -5.85 -3.15 -14.47
CA ARG A 101 -5.08 -2.14 -15.22
C ARG A 101 -5.97 -1.35 -16.19
N ILE A 102 -6.86 -2.04 -16.91
CA ILE A 102 -7.78 -1.38 -17.83
C ILE A 102 -8.79 -0.51 -17.08
N ASP A 103 -9.36 -1.00 -15.98
CA ASP A 103 -10.32 -0.25 -15.18
C ASP A 103 -9.69 0.99 -14.54
N TYR A 104 -8.43 0.87 -14.10
CA TYR A 104 -7.66 2.02 -13.65
C TYR A 104 -7.49 3.07 -14.76
N MET A 105 -7.11 2.65 -15.98
CA MET A 105 -6.96 3.56 -17.12
C MET A 105 -8.28 4.22 -17.53
N ARG A 106 -9.38 3.45 -17.54
CA ARG A 106 -10.73 3.98 -17.79
C ARG A 106 -11.10 5.07 -16.79
N THR A 107 -10.84 4.80 -15.51
CA THR A 107 -11.15 5.75 -14.43
C THR A 107 -10.29 7.01 -14.53
N SER A 108 -9.01 6.85 -14.84
CA SER A 108 -8.04 7.95 -14.92
C SER A 108 -8.23 8.83 -16.15
N LEU A 109 -8.60 8.25 -17.28
CA LEU A 109 -8.72 8.97 -18.57
C LEU A 109 -10.16 9.34 -18.91
N GLY A 110 -11.17 8.76 -18.26
CA GLY A 110 -12.58 9.12 -18.43
C GLY A 110 -13.40 8.20 -19.36
N GLY A 111 -12.88 7.00 -19.68
CA GLY A 111 -13.63 6.00 -20.45
C GLY A 111 -12.81 5.31 -21.53
N ASP A 112 -13.44 4.34 -22.23
CA ASP A 112 -12.78 3.51 -23.23
C ASP A 112 -12.29 4.34 -24.44
N GLU A 113 -13.11 5.29 -24.90
CA GLU A 113 -12.76 6.17 -26.05
C GLU A 113 -11.53 7.02 -25.76
N GLU A 114 -11.40 7.55 -24.55
CA GLU A 114 -10.24 8.35 -24.15
C GLU A 114 -8.99 7.48 -23.97
N VAL A 115 -9.14 6.22 -23.50
CA VAL A 115 -8.04 5.24 -23.46
C VAL A 115 -7.56 4.93 -24.89
N GLU A 116 -8.45 4.62 -25.82
CA GLU A 116 -8.09 4.36 -27.23
C GLU A 116 -7.41 5.54 -27.89
N LYS A 117 -7.91 6.73 -27.64
CA LYS A 117 -7.33 7.98 -28.15
C LYS A 117 -5.95 8.25 -27.57
N TYR A 118 -5.77 8.01 -26.26
CA TYR A 118 -4.49 8.21 -25.58
C TYR A 118 -3.39 7.28 -26.13
N PHE A 119 -3.71 5.99 -26.30
CA PHE A 119 -2.75 5.01 -26.81
C PHE A 119 -2.71 4.93 -28.34
N GLY A 120 -3.63 5.57 -29.04
CA GLY A 120 -3.72 5.52 -30.51
C GLY A 120 -4.06 4.14 -31.05
N LYS A 121 -4.66 3.26 -30.24
CA LYS A 121 -4.97 1.86 -30.56
C LYS A 121 -6.33 1.48 -30.01
N PRO A 122 -7.09 0.60 -30.70
CA PRO A 122 -8.32 0.03 -30.17
C PRO A 122 -8.06 -0.79 -28.88
N LEU A 123 -8.99 -0.70 -27.93
CA LEU A 123 -8.86 -1.32 -26.61
C LEU A 123 -8.62 -2.84 -26.66
N TYR A 124 -9.23 -3.55 -27.66
CA TYR A 124 -9.00 -4.99 -27.82
C TYR A 124 -7.55 -5.33 -28.18
N LYS A 125 -6.87 -4.46 -28.96
CA LYS A 125 -5.44 -4.63 -29.28
C LYS A 125 -4.57 -4.34 -28.08
N LEU A 126 -4.88 -3.29 -27.33
CA LEU A 126 -4.19 -2.98 -26.06
C LEU A 126 -4.33 -4.15 -25.08
N ARG A 127 -5.52 -4.74 -24.97
CA ARG A 127 -5.74 -5.94 -24.15
C ARG A 127 -4.85 -7.11 -24.56
N GLN A 128 -4.69 -7.36 -25.86
CA GLN A 128 -3.83 -8.45 -26.36
C GLN A 128 -2.35 -8.17 -26.06
N GLU A 129 -1.88 -6.95 -26.30
CA GLU A 129 -0.49 -6.54 -26.05
C GLU A 129 -0.17 -6.60 -24.53
N TRP A 130 -1.04 -6.06 -23.70
CA TRP A 130 -0.85 -6.05 -22.25
C TRP A 130 -0.98 -7.42 -21.63
N ARG A 131 -1.90 -8.28 -22.13
CA ARG A 131 -1.97 -9.68 -21.69
C ARG A 131 -0.66 -10.39 -21.93
N LYS A 132 -0.11 -10.29 -23.15
CA LYS A 132 1.17 -10.90 -23.47
C LYS A 132 2.30 -10.36 -22.61
N ALA A 133 2.37 -9.05 -22.40
CA ALA A 133 3.39 -8.44 -21.55
C ALA A 133 3.29 -8.91 -20.09
N LEU A 134 2.08 -9.00 -19.53
CA LEU A 134 1.85 -9.50 -18.17
C LEU A 134 2.19 -10.99 -18.04
N GLU A 135 1.88 -11.80 -19.05
CA GLU A 135 2.25 -13.21 -19.09
C GLU A 135 3.77 -13.37 -19.12
N GLU A 136 4.48 -12.65 -20.01
CA GLU A 136 5.96 -12.67 -20.10
C GLU A 136 6.60 -12.17 -18.81
N GLN A 137 6.07 -11.12 -18.19
CA GLN A 137 6.52 -10.63 -16.89
C GLN A 137 6.36 -11.69 -15.81
N SER A 138 5.19 -12.31 -15.73
CA SER A 138 4.93 -13.37 -14.73
C SER A 138 5.83 -14.58 -14.90
N LEU A 139 6.10 -15.00 -16.15
CA LEU A 139 7.05 -16.07 -16.44
C LEU A 139 8.47 -15.72 -15.99
N THR A 140 8.92 -14.50 -16.28
CA THR A 140 10.24 -13.98 -15.89
C THR A 140 10.41 -13.94 -14.38
N GLU A 141 9.40 -13.44 -13.66
CA GLU A 141 9.42 -13.36 -12.20
C GLU A 141 9.40 -14.75 -11.55
N GLN A 142 8.61 -15.67 -12.10
CA GLN A 142 8.54 -17.04 -11.59
C GLN A 142 9.84 -17.80 -11.79
N GLU A 143 10.49 -17.66 -12.96
CA GLU A 143 11.80 -18.26 -13.20
C GLU A 143 12.86 -17.66 -12.27
N ARG A 144 12.89 -16.34 -12.13
CA ARG A 144 13.80 -15.67 -11.17
C ARG A 144 13.61 -16.20 -9.75
N TYR A 145 12.36 -16.38 -9.34
CA TYR A 145 12.05 -16.96 -8.03
C TYR A 145 12.52 -18.41 -7.92
N GLN A 146 12.31 -19.23 -8.95
CA GLN A 146 12.78 -20.61 -8.96
C GLN A 146 14.31 -20.70 -8.88
N VAL A 147 15.03 -19.86 -9.62
CA VAL A 147 16.50 -19.78 -9.55
C VAL A 147 16.94 -19.38 -8.15
N ALA A 148 16.31 -18.34 -7.59
CA ALA A 148 16.62 -17.85 -6.25
C ALA A 148 16.30 -18.90 -5.16
N SER A 149 15.25 -19.70 -5.33
CA SER A 149 14.83 -20.71 -4.36
C SER A 149 15.66 -22.02 -4.39
N LYS A 150 16.46 -22.25 -5.44
CA LYS A 150 17.34 -23.41 -5.54
C LYS A 150 18.60 -23.33 -4.66
N ILE A 151 18.66 -22.40 -3.72
CA ILE A 151 19.74 -22.32 -2.75
C ILE A 151 19.69 -23.49 -1.75
N ALA A 152 20.86 -23.90 -1.27
CA ALA A 152 20.91 -24.85 -0.15
C ALA A 152 20.32 -24.19 1.12
N GLU A 153 19.64 -25.00 1.93
CA GLU A 153 19.14 -24.56 3.22
C GLU A 153 20.23 -23.86 4.04
N VAL A 154 19.88 -22.72 4.62
CA VAL A 154 20.82 -21.95 5.43
C VAL A 154 20.94 -22.59 6.80
N THR A 155 22.15 -22.96 7.17
CA THR A 155 22.44 -23.58 8.45
C THR A 155 22.84 -22.53 9.51
N PRO A 156 22.75 -22.84 10.82
CA PRO A 156 23.29 -21.95 11.86
C PRO A 156 24.78 -21.62 11.67
N TYR A 157 25.54 -22.55 11.09
CA TYR A 157 26.95 -22.30 10.74
C TYR A 157 27.11 -21.22 9.67
N ASP A 158 26.25 -21.20 8.65
CA ASP A 158 26.29 -20.15 7.61
C ASP A 158 25.99 -18.78 8.22
N VAL A 159 25.05 -18.70 9.17
CA VAL A 159 24.72 -17.45 9.88
C VAL A 159 25.89 -16.98 10.74
N GLN A 160 26.53 -17.90 11.45
CA GLN A 160 27.72 -17.57 12.25
C GLN A 160 28.87 -17.09 11.35
N GLN A 161 29.15 -17.79 10.25
CA GLN A 161 30.15 -17.36 9.26
C GLN A 161 29.82 -15.99 8.68
N PHE A 162 28.55 -15.71 8.41
CA PHE A 162 28.13 -14.40 7.90
C PHE A 162 28.51 -13.28 8.86
N ILE A 163 28.28 -13.46 10.16
CA ILE A 163 28.64 -12.48 11.19
C ILE A 163 30.16 -12.31 11.28
N GLU A 164 30.92 -13.42 11.24
CA GLU A 164 32.39 -13.40 11.38
C GLU A 164 33.10 -12.78 10.17
N THR A 165 32.50 -12.90 8.97
CA THR A 165 33.13 -12.46 7.71
C THR A 165 32.57 -11.13 7.17
N THR A 166 31.48 -10.62 7.73
CA THR A 166 30.87 -9.35 7.32
C THR A 166 31.39 -8.23 8.21
N ASP A 167 31.73 -7.08 7.61
CA ASP A 167 32.10 -5.90 8.39
C ASP A 167 30.93 -5.51 9.31
N SER A 168 31.25 -5.07 10.52
CA SER A 168 30.26 -4.68 11.52
C SER A 168 29.32 -3.55 11.04
N LEU A 169 29.78 -2.73 10.10
CA LEU A 169 28.99 -1.67 9.48
C LEU A 169 27.99 -2.18 8.43
N ASP A 170 28.26 -3.36 7.87
CA ASP A 170 27.40 -4.00 6.85
C ASP A 170 26.46 -5.07 7.45
N LEU A 171 26.60 -5.35 8.74
CA LEU A 171 25.66 -6.23 9.45
C LEU A 171 24.29 -5.56 9.57
N PRO A 172 23.20 -6.34 9.56
CA PRO A 172 21.86 -5.80 9.74
C PRO A 172 21.73 -5.05 11.07
N VAL A 173 21.13 -3.86 11.02
CA VAL A 173 20.78 -3.10 12.21
C VAL A 173 19.34 -3.37 12.58
N VAL A 174 19.11 -3.85 13.78
CA VAL A 174 17.78 -3.96 14.38
C VAL A 174 17.35 -2.56 14.82
N PRO A 175 16.27 -2.00 14.27
CA PRO A 175 15.80 -0.69 14.70
C PRO A 175 15.28 -0.72 16.13
N MET A 176 15.20 0.46 16.76
CA MET A 176 14.58 0.60 18.08
C MET A 176 13.12 0.15 18.02
N LYS A 177 12.71 -0.68 18.99
CA LYS A 177 11.35 -1.22 19.10
C LYS A 177 10.75 -0.91 20.46
N TYR A 178 9.48 -0.60 20.45
CA TYR A 178 8.68 -0.33 21.62
C TYR A 178 7.63 -1.42 21.82
N GLN A 179 7.44 -1.86 23.05
CA GLN A 179 6.26 -2.60 23.48
C GLN A 179 5.43 -1.66 24.34
N LEU A 180 4.16 -1.50 24.01
CA LEU A 180 3.30 -0.45 24.53
C LEU A 180 1.96 -1.03 24.99
N SER A 181 1.41 -0.41 26.04
CA SER A 181 0.02 -0.61 26.45
C SER A 181 -0.74 0.72 26.46
N GLN A 182 -2.02 0.69 26.13
CA GLN A 182 -2.85 1.90 26.05
C GLN A 182 -4.16 1.77 26.83
N ILE A 183 -4.65 2.89 27.32
CA ILE A 183 -6.03 3.04 27.81
C ILE A 183 -6.67 4.15 27.00
N CYS A 184 -7.75 3.83 26.29
CA CYS A 184 -8.41 4.74 25.37
C CYS A 184 -9.79 5.13 25.88
N MET A 185 -10.15 6.39 25.64
CA MET A 185 -11.49 6.93 25.85
C MET A 185 -11.92 7.68 24.60
N TYR A 186 -13.16 7.51 24.21
CA TYR A 186 -13.78 8.33 23.17
C TYR A 186 -14.36 9.61 23.79
N PRO A 187 -14.41 10.72 23.03
CA PRO A 187 -15.25 11.85 23.42
C PRO A 187 -16.71 11.42 23.45
N ASP A 188 -17.58 12.20 24.07
CA ASP A 188 -19.00 11.85 24.21
C ASP A 188 -19.67 11.69 22.83
N ARG A 189 -19.63 10.46 22.31
CA ARG A 189 -20.19 10.12 21.00
C ARG A 189 -21.70 10.27 20.95
N GLU A 190 -22.39 10.07 22.07
CA GLU A 190 -23.84 10.03 22.07
C GLU A 190 -24.42 11.43 21.94
N ALA A 191 -23.88 12.41 22.67
CA ALA A 191 -24.27 13.80 22.52
C ALA A 191 -24.01 14.34 21.10
N ALA A 192 -22.83 14.07 20.55
CA ALA A 192 -22.48 14.45 19.20
C ALA A 192 -23.36 13.76 18.13
N ALA A 193 -23.69 12.48 18.34
CA ALA A 193 -24.56 11.71 17.46
C ALA A 193 -25.99 12.24 17.42
N VAL A 194 -26.54 12.72 18.56
CA VAL A 194 -27.87 13.30 18.61
C VAL A 194 -27.98 14.51 17.69
N ALA A 195 -27.03 15.45 17.79
CA ALA A 195 -27.02 16.67 16.96
C ALA A 195 -26.92 16.33 15.45
N VAL A 196 -26.08 15.33 15.09
CA VAL A 196 -25.94 14.87 13.71
C VAL A 196 -27.22 14.22 13.21
N ARG A 197 -27.85 13.35 14.01
CA ARG A 197 -29.13 12.71 13.66
C ARG A 197 -30.24 13.72 13.44
N GLU A 198 -30.37 14.73 14.30
CA GLU A 198 -31.34 15.81 14.13
C GLU A 198 -31.10 16.56 12.81
N LYS A 199 -29.85 16.91 12.49
CA LYS A 199 -29.50 17.59 11.26
C LYS A 199 -29.84 16.74 10.03
N LEU A 200 -29.49 15.44 10.04
CA LEU A 200 -29.79 14.52 8.95
C LEU A 200 -31.30 14.27 8.79
N LEU A 201 -32.05 14.18 9.87
CA LEU A 201 -33.53 14.09 9.82
C LEU A 201 -34.13 15.32 9.14
N SER A 202 -33.66 16.51 9.49
CA SER A 202 -34.10 17.76 8.84
C SER A 202 -33.75 17.78 7.35
N LEU A 203 -32.54 17.36 6.97
CA LEU A 203 -32.14 17.26 5.55
C LEU A 203 -32.99 16.24 4.79
N ARG A 204 -33.26 15.08 5.42
CA ARG A 204 -34.12 14.04 4.86
C ARG A 204 -35.54 14.55 4.61
N GLU A 205 -36.11 15.27 5.57
CA GLU A 205 -37.42 15.88 5.41
C GLU A 205 -37.46 16.89 4.26
N ARG A 206 -36.45 17.74 4.12
CA ARG A 206 -36.34 18.70 3.02
C ARG A 206 -36.29 17.99 1.66
N ILE A 207 -35.57 16.87 1.56
CA ILE A 207 -35.52 16.07 0.32
C ILE A 207 -36.90 15.47 0.03
N MET A 208 -37.56 14.91 1.03
CA MET A 208 -38.91 14.35 0.86
C MET A 208 -39.93 15.41 0.46
N ASN A 209 -39.73 16.66 0.86
CA ASN A 209 -40.53 17.81 0.46
C ASN A 209 -40.13 18.41 -0.92
N GLY A 210 -39.21 17.76 -1.66
CA GLY A 210 -38.92 18.09 -3.03
C GLY A 210 -37.61 18.86 -3.27
N GLU A 211 -36.81 19.14 -2.24
CA GLU A 211 -35.48 19.68 -2.45
C GLU A 211 -34.55 18.64 -3.10
N LYS A 212 -33.70 19.09 -4.00
CA LYS A 212 -32.80 18.18 -4.71
C LYS A 212 -31.72 17.62 -3.77
N PHE A 213 -31.66 16.31 -3.67
CA PHE A 213 -30.62 15.61 -2.89
C PHE A 213 -29.21 16.13 -3.22
N SER A 214 -28.89 16.24 -4.51
CA SER A 214 -27.56 16.70 -4.97
C SER A 214 -27.20 18.12 -4.55
N THR A 215 -28.18 18.98 -4.36
CA THR A 215 -27.94 20.35 -3.86
C THR A 215 -27.58 20.32 -2.38
N LEU A 216 -28.34 19.55 -1.58
CA LEU A 216 -28.08 19.39 -0.16
C LEU A 216 -26.77 18.67 0.10
N ALA A 217 -26.43 17.66 -0.71
CA ALA A 217 -25.16 16.95 -0.61
C ALA A 217 -23.96 17.90 -0.85
N ARG A 218 -24.04 18.79 -1.83
CA ARG A 218 -22.97 19.78 -2.09
C ARG A 218 -22.76 20.76 -0.93
N ILE A 219 -23.82 21.08 -0.21
CA ILE A 219 -23.79 22.09 0.87
C ILE A 219 -23.40 21.46 2.21
N TYR A 220 -23.92 20.28 2.50
CA TYR A 220 -23.88 19.70 3.84
C TYR A 220 -23.05 18.42 3.96
N SER A 221 -22.74 17.71 2.85
CA SER A 221 -21.96 16.49 2.96
C SER A 221 -20.50 16.78 3.27
N GLU A 222 -19.99 16.09 4.27
CA GLU A 222 -18.60 16.13 4.71
C GLU A 222 -17.73 15.05 4.02
N ASP A 223 -18.26 14.39 2.99
CA ASP A 223 -17.46 13.51 2.12
C ASP A 223 -16.81 14.32 0.97
N PRO A 224 -15.50 14.62 1.03
CA PRO A 224 -14.84 15.42 0.01
C PRO A 224 -14.80 14.71 -1.36
N GLY A 225 -14.92 13.38 -1.38
CA GLY A 225 -14.88 12.58 -2.59
C GLY A 225 -16.14 12.69 -3.44
N SER A 226 -17.31 12.83 -2.83
CA SER A 226 -18.59 12.84 -3.54
C SER A 226 -19.39 14.16 -3.41
N ALA A 227 -19.17 14.96 -2.36
CA ALA A 227 -19.94 16.18 -2.12
C ALA A 227 -20.01 17.10 -3.34
N ARG A 228 -18.87 17.36 -4.01
CA ARG A 228 -18.82 18.21 -5.21
C ARG A 228 -19.63 17.66 -6.38
N ARG A 229 -19.80 16.34 -6.46
CA ARG A 229 -20.64 15.65 -7.44
C ARG A 229 -22.09 15.46 -6.99
N GLY A 230 -22.50 16.18 -5.93
CA GLY A 230 -23.85 16.06 -5.37
C GLY A 230 -24.07 14.77 -4.59
N GLY A 231 -23.02 14.24 -4.00
CA GLY A 231 -23.01 13.02 -3.19
C GLY A 231 -22.90 11.74 -3.99
N GLU A 232 -22.78 11.79 -5.32
CA GLU A 232 -22.76 10.60 -6.19
C GLU A 232 -21.43 9.86 -6.12
N LEU A 233 -21.54 8.54 -5.85
CA LEU A 233 -20.41 7.64 -5.66
C LEU A 233 -19.98 6.94 -6.95
N GLY A 234 -20.89 6.85 -7.93
CA GLY A 234 -20.70 6.03 -9.13
C GLY A 234 -21.08 4.55 -8.91
N MET A 235 -21.06 3.77 -9.98
CA MET A 235 -21.33 2.33 -9.92
C MET A 235 -20.18 1.60 -9.26
N ALA A 236 -20.43 0.93 -8.13
CA ALA A 236 -19.40 0.26 -7.36
C ALA A 236 -19.92 -1.01 -6.67
N SER A 237 -19.01 -1.94 -6.36
CA SER A 237 -19.35 -3.17 -5.65
C SER A 237 -19.74 -2.87 -4.21
N LYS A 238 -20.72 -3.61 -3.68
CA LYS A 238 -21.11 -3.52 -2.25
C LYS A 238 -19.94 -3.77 -1.29
N SER A 239 -18.93 -4.53 -1.71
CA SER A 239 -17.78 -4.91 -0.88
C SER A 239 -16.82 -3.77 -0.55
N ILE A 240 -16.88 -2.65 -1.27
CA ILE A 240 -16.00 -1.49 -1.00
C ILE A 240 -16.57 -0.53 0.06
N PHE A 241 -17.82 -0.73 0.46
CA PHE A 241 -18.48 0.10 1.47
C PHE A 241 -18.56 -0.63 2.82
N TRP A 242 -18.78 0.12 3.87
CA TRP A 242 -19.11 -0.47 5.17
C TRP A 242 -20.35 -1.34 5.07
N PRO A 243 -20.41 -2.48 5.77
CA PRO A 243 -21.58 -3.39 5.71
C PRO A 243 -22.90 -2.68 5.96
N ALA A 244 -22.99 -1.82 6.99
CA ALA A 244 -24.21 -1.06 7.30
C ALA A 244 -24.65 -0.16 6.14
N PHE A 245 -23.70 0.46 5.43
CA PHE A 245 -23.97 1.31 4.26
C PHE A 245 -24.47 0.47 3.09
N SER A 246 -23.74 -0.61 2.75
CA SER A 246 -24.12 -1.48 1.62
C SER A 246 -25.43 -2.21 1.85
N ASP A 247 -25.69 -2.69 3.05
CA ASP A 247 -26.94 -3.36 3.40
C ASP A 247 -28.15 -2.40 3.27
N ALA A 248 -28.00 -1.17 3.78
CA ALA A 248 -29.01 -0.15 3.62
C ALA A 248 -29.25 0.20 2.14
N ALA A 249 -28.18 0.42 1.36
CA ALA A 249 -28.29 0.72 -0.07
C ALA A 249 -28.92 -0.45 -0.85
N MET A 250 -28.52 -1.68 -0.54
CA MET A 250 -29.06 -2.87 -1.18
C MET A 250 -30.54 -3.14 -0.81
N ALA A 251 -31.01 -2.73 0.34
CA ALA A 251 -32.41 -2.84 0.74
C ALA A 251 -33.32 -1.80 0.05
N LEU A 252 -32.79 -0.64 -0.35
CA LEU A 252 -33.58 0.43 -0.98
C LEU A 252 -33.98 0.09 -2.41
N ARG A 253 -35.10 0.66 -2.87
CA ARG A 253 -35.45 0.71 -4.31
C ARG A 253 -34.80 1.93 -4.95
N PRO A 254 -34.40 1.88 -6.24
CA PRO A 254 -33.92 3.06 -6.96
C PRO A 254 -34.90 4.25 -6.81
N GLY A 255 -34.36 5.43 -6.55
CA GLY A 255 -35.13 6.65 -6.31
C GLY A 255 -35.68 6.81 -4.89
N THR A 256 -35.38 5.89 -3.97
CA THR A 256 -35.79 6.01 -2.56
C THR A 256 -34.62 6.38 -1.65
N ILE A 257 -34.93 7.00 -0.50
CA ILE A 257 -33.97 7.52 0.46
C ILE A 257 -33.99 6.65 1.73
N SER A 258 -32.81 6.35 2.27
CA SER A 258 -32.65 5.56 3.49
C SER A 258 -33.19 6.28 4.73
N GLN A 259 -33.34 5.55 5.81
CA GLN A 259 -33.20 6.08 7.16
C GLN A 259 -31.76 6.51 7.39
N ILE A 260 -31.48 7.09 8.56
CA ILE A 260 -30.09 7.42 8.94
C ILE A 260 -29.33 6.10 9.11
N VAL A 261 -28.17 6.01 8.45
CA VAL A 261 -27.26 4.86 8.50
C VAL A 261 -26.00 5.29 9.22
N GLU A 262 -25.66 4.59 10.28
CA GLU A 262 -24.44 4.83 11.05
C GLU A 262 -23.32 3.90 10.56
N THR A 263 -22.14 4.45 10.35
CA THR A 263 -20.92 3.74 9.98
C THR A 263 -19.75 4.31 10.76
N PRO A 264 -18.57 3.67 10.76
CA PRO A 264 -17.36 4.27 11.32
C PRO A 264 -16.99 5.65 10.73
N ASP A 265 -17.37 5.93 9.48
CA ASP A 265 -17.10 7.23 8.83
C ASP A 265 -18.04 8.35 9.34
N GLY A 266 -19.14 8.00 10.01
CA GLY A 266 -20.16 8.92 10.48
C GLY A 266 -21.58 8.49 10.13
N PHE A 267 -22.48 9.45 10.02
CA PHE A 267 -23.91 9.21 9.76
C PHE A 267 -24.26 9.60 8.34
N HIS A 268 -25.03 8.76 7.68
CA HIS A 268 -25.39 8.90 6.27
C HIS A 268 -26.91 8.91 6.08
N ILE A 269 -27.36 9.66 5.07
CA ILE A 269 -28.59 9.36 4.32
C ILE A 269 -28.18 9.01 2.90
N ILE A 270 -28.84 7.98 2.33
CA ILE A 270 -28.44 7.37 1.08
C ILE A 270 -29.63 7.37 0.13
N GLU A 271 -29.43 7.74 -1.14
CA GLU A 271 -30.39 7.55 -2.22
C GLU A 271 -29.76 6.66 -3.27
N VAL A 272 -30.42 5.56 -3.60
CA VAL A 272 -29.96 4.65 -4.66
C VAL A 272 -30.44 5.16 -6.00
N ILE A 273 -29.53 5.29 -6.96
CA ILE A 273 -29.81 5.71 -8.34
C ILE A 273 -30.08 4.46 -9.19
N GLU A 274 -29.20 3.47 -9.12
CA GLU A 274 -29.25 2.27 -9.96
C GLU A 274 -28.64 1.07 -9.23
N LYS A 275 -29.09 -0.14 -9.57
CA LYS A 275 -28.53 -1.41 -9.08
C LYS A 275 -28.31 -2.40 -10.21
N LYS A 276 -27.22 -3.16 -10.13
CA LYS A 276 -26.89 -4.23 -11.07
C LYS A 276 -26.17 -5.37 -10.34
N GLY A 277 -26.92 -6.41 -9.97
CA GLY A 277 -26.39 -7.51 -9.16
C GLY A 277 -25.90 -7.01 -7.80
N ASP A 278 -24.64 -7.31 -7.48
CA ASP A 278 -23.95 -6.88 -6.26
C ASP A 278 -23.32 -5.46 -6.34
N MET A 279 -23.59 -4.76 -7.45
CA MET A 279 -23.16 -3.38 -7.66
C MET A 279 -24.33 -2.41 -7.55
N PHE A 280 -24.04 -1.20 -7.08
CA PHE A 280 -25.02 -0.11 -7.08
C PHE A 280 -24.35 1.24 -7.34
N ASN A 281 -25.10 2.17 -7.93
CA ASN A 281 -24.81 3.59 -7.92
C ASN A 281 -25.73 4.28 -6.91
N ALA A 282 -25.14 5.02 -5.98
CA ALA A 282 -25.87 5.76 -4.98
C ALA A 282 -25.30 7.15 -4.81
N ARG A 283 -26.07 8.03 -4.22
CA ARG A 283 -25.60 9.28 -3.66
C ARG A 283 -25.85 9.32 -2.17
N HIS A 284 -24.98 10.00 -1.43
CA HIS A 284 -25.10 10.09 0.01
C HIS A 284 -24.82 11.52 0.53
N ILE A 285 -25.32 11.80 1.71
CA ILE A 285 -24.90 12.92 2.55
C ILE A 285 -24.28 12.31 3.78
N LEU A 286 -22.99 12.54 3.98
CA LEU A 286 -22.26 12.15 5.18
C LEU A 286 -22.14 13.36 6.10
N ILE A 287 -22.46 13.19 7.39
CA ILE A 287 -22.13 14.14 8.43
C ILE A 287 -21.39 13.39 9.54
N LYS A 288 -20.26 13.93 9.94
CA LYS A 288 -19.44 13.39 11.02
C LYS A 288 -19.82 14.02 12.36
N PRO A 289 -19.80 13.27 13.46
CA PRO A 289 -19.94 13.84 14.79
C PRO A 289 -18.88 14.93 15.04
N GLN A 290 -19.31 16.07 15.49
CA GLN A 290 -18.42 17.15 15.92
C GLN A 290 -18.36 17.13 17.45
N TYR A 291 -17.19 16.96 17.99
CA TYR A 291 -16.98 16.95 19.43
C TYR A 291 -16.71 18.37 19.92
N THR A 292 -17.35 18.74 21.01
CA THR A 292 -17.11 20.04 21.62
C THR A 292 -15.79 20.04 22.41
N VAL A 293 -15.25 21.22 22.69
CA VAL A 293 -14.08 21.36 23.57
C VAL A 293 -14.38 20.76 24.96
N GLU A 294 -15.61 20.90 25.46
CA GLU A 294 -16.02 20.31 26.72
C GLU A 294 -15.97 18.76 26.70
N ASP A 295 -16.38 18.13 25.61
CA ASP A 295 -16.31 16.66 25.48
C ASP A 295 -14.86 16.17 25.47
N GLN A 296 -13.98 16.93 24.83
CA GLN A 296 -12.55 16.68 24.83
C GLN A 296 -11.94 16.84 26.23
N GLU A 297 -12.22 17.94 26.91
CA GLU A 297 -11.75 18.21 28.27
C GLU A 297 -12.22 17.14 29.27
N LYS A 298 -13.45 16.64 29.14
CA LYS A 298 -13.95 15.54 29.97
C LYS A 298 -13.17 14.25 29.75
N ALA A 299 -12.87 13.89 28.50
CA ALA A 299 -12.09 12.70 28.19
C ALA A 299 -10.65 12.81 28.74
N PHE A 300 -10.02 13.97 28.55
CA PHE A 300 -8.70 14.25 29.12
C PHE A 300 -8.69 14.15 30.65
N ALA A 301 -9.62 14.82 31.33
CA ALA A 301 -9.72 14.81 32.79
C ALA A 301 -9.95 13.41 33.36
N ARG A 302 -10.75 12.57 32.70
CA ARG A 302 -10.95 11.17 33.09
C ARG A 302 -9.66 10.36 32.97
N LEU A 303 -8.89 10.52 31.87
CA LEU A 303 -7.61 9.85 31.67
C LEU A 303 -6.54 10.33 32.65
N ASP A 304 -6.48 11.63 32.93
CA ASP A 304 -5.53 12.21 33.88
C ASP A 304 -5.80 11.74 35.31
N SER A 305 -7.08 11.70 35.70
CA SER A 305 -7.50 11.12 36.99
C SER A 305 -7.12 9.63 37.09
N LEU A 306 -7.34 8.86 36.02
CA LEU A 306 -7.00 7.45 35.97
C LEU A 306 -5.50 7.22 36.05
N LYS A 307 -4.71 8.05 35.35
CA LYS A 307 -3.24 8.06 35.41
C LYS A 307 -2.78 8.27 36.87
N THR A 308 -3.34 9.27 37.55
CA THR A 308 -3.00 9.54 38.94
C THR A 308 -3.26 8.35 39.86
N VAL A 309 -4.40 7.65 39.70
CA VAL A 309 -4.74 6.44 40.46
C VAL A 309 -3.76 5.29 40.17
N ILE A 310 -3.31 5.17 38.94
CA ILE A 310 -2.32 4.14 38.55
C ILE A 310 -0.95 4.49 39.15
N GLU A 311 -0.51 5.72 39.03
CA GLU A 311 0.79 6.19 39.54
C GLU A 311 0.87 6.16 41.07
N SER A 312 -0.27 6.33 41.77
CA SER A 312 -0.33 6.14 43.23
C SER A 312 -0.25 4.68 43.68
N GLY A 313 -0.38 3.74 42.75
CA GLY A 313 -0.36 2.30 43.02
C GLY A 313 -1.67 1.72 43.54
N GLU A 314 -2.76 2.52 43.58
CA GLU A 314 -4.10 2.05 43.98
C GLU A 314 -4.68 1.06 42.99
N MET A 315 -4.27 1.16 41.71
CA MET A 315 -4.68 0.26 40.63
C MET A 315 -3.53 0.01 39.67
N THR A 316 -3.43 -1.23 39.14
CA THR A 316 -2.46 -1.53 38.08
C THR A 316 -2.97 -1.02 36.72
N PHE A 317 -2.06 -0.67 35.82
CA PHE A 317 -2.40 -0.25 34.45
C PHE A 317 -3.28 -1.28 33.73
N ASP A 318 -2.94 -2.55 33.84
CA ASP A 318 -3.65 -3.65 33.19
C ASP A 318 -5.09 -3.79 33.69
N LEU A 319 -5.29 -3.60 34.99
CA LEU A 319 -6.62 -3.61 35.61
C LEU A 319 -7.43 -2.40 35.15
N ALA A 320 -6.80 -1.21 35.15
CA ALA A 320 -7.41 0.02 34.65
C ALA A 320 -7.82 -0.10 33.18
N ALA A 321 -6.96 -0.69 32.34
CA ALA A 321 -7.29 -0.94 30.94
C ALA A 321 -8.52 -1.84 30.79
N ARG A 322 -8.60 -2.93 31.55
CA ARG A 322 -9.75 -3.86 31.51
C ARG A 322 -11.08 -3.24 31.92
N PHE A 323 -11.06 -2.31 32.87
CA PHE A 323 -12.29 -1.72 33.39
C PHE A 323 -12.69 -0.43 32.68
N TYR A 324 -11.73 0.38 32.28
CA TYR A 324 -11.99 1.75 31.82
C TYR A 324 -11.66 2.01 30.35
N SER A 325 -10.82 1.18 29.71
CA SER A 325 -10.53 1.38 28.29
C SER A 325 -11.76 1.07 27.43
N GLU A 326 -12.03 1.95 26.49
CA GLU A 326 -13.10 1.82 25.50
C GLU A 326 -12.60 1.18 24.19
N ASP A 327 -11.28 0.95 24.06
CA ASP A 327 -10.69 0.22 22.94
C ASP A 327 -10.80 -1.30 23.17
N LEU A 328 -11.80 -1.92 22.56
CA LEU A 328 -12.13 -3.34 22.75
C LEU A 328 -10.98 -4.29 22.40
N PRO A 329 -10.18 -4.08 21.31
CA PRO A 329 -9.09 -4.97 20.96
C PRO A 329 -8.02 -5.09 22.04
N THR A 330 -7.62 -3.97 22.66
CA THR A 330 -6.56 -3.97 23.68
C THR A 330 -7.09 -4.15 25.11
N ARG A 331 -8.34 -3.77 25.36
CA ARG A 331 -8.98 -3.84 26.68
C ARG A 331 -8.85 -5.21 27.34
N THR A 332 -9.14 -6.28 26.61
CA THR A 332 -9.13 -7.65 27.14
C THR A 332 -7.73 -8.15 27.45
N ASN A 333 -6.71 -7.56 26.85
CA ASN A 333 -5.29 -7.91 27.03
C ASN A 333 -4.54 -6.89 27.92
N GLY A 334 -5.25 -6.25 28.87
CA GLY A 334 -4.62 -5.32 29.82
C GLY A 334 -4.08 -4.04 29.16
N GLY A 335 -4.59 -3.68 27.99
CA GLY A 335 -4.16 -2.53 27.21
C GLY A 335 -3.03 -2.77 26.22
N GLN A 336 -2.42 -3.96 26.20
CA GLN A 336 -1.29 -4.25 25.32
C GLN A 336 -1.64 -4.05 23.85
N MET A 337 -0.86 -3.23 23.18
CA MET A 337 -1.01 -2.94 21.75
C MET A 337 -0.41 -4.08 20.92
N ALA A 338 -1.05 -4.34 19.77
CA ALA A 338 -0.52 -5.23 18.75
C ALA A 338 -0.78 -4.64 17.35
N ASP A 339 0.13 -4.87 16.43
CA ASP A 339 -0.03 -4.51 15.04
C ASP A 339 -1.15 -5.35 14.40
N PRO A 340 -2.19 -4.72 13.82
CA PRO A 340 -3.34 -5.46 13.29
C PRO A 340 -3.02 -6.37 12.12
N SER A 341 -1.92 -6.12 11.40
CA SER A 341 -1.52 -6.87 10.20
C SER A 341 -0.59 -8.05 10.53
N THR A 342 0.30 -7.88 11.49
CA THR A 342 1.33 -8.87 11.84
C THR A 342 1.05 -9.59 13.15
N GLY A 343 0.23 -9.02 14.03
CA GLY A 343 0.00 -9.50 15.39
C GLY A 343 1.18 -9.24 16.35
N SER A 344 2.25 -8.56 15.88
CA SER A 344 3.40 -8.23 16.72
C SER A 344 3.02 -7.25 17.83
N SER A 345 3.49 -7.50 19.05
CA SER A 345 3.39 -6.55 20.16
C SER A 345 4.55 -5.54 20.23
N TYR A 346 5.50 -5.65 19.30
CA TYR A 346 6.62 -4.73 19.16
C TYR A 346 6.43 -3.83 17.94
N PHE A 347 6.66 -2.55 18.10
CA PHE A 347 6.50 -1.52 17.07
C PHE A 347 7.82 -0.81 16.82
N GLU A 348 8.17 -0.63 15.58
CA GLU A 348 9.20 0.32 15.14
C GLU A 348 8.60 1.73 15.10
N ILE A 349 9.47 2.75 15.10
CA ILE A 349 9.02 4.16 15.18
C ILE A 349 8.08 4.53 14.02
N ASP A 350 8.36 4.04 12.83
CA ASP A 350 7.57 4.31 11.61
C ASP A 350 6.21 3.58 11.58
N GLN A 351 6.03 2.57 12.43
CA GLN A 351 4.76 1.86 12.61
C GLN A 351 3.85 2.55 13.62
N LEU A 352 4.39 3.47 14.42
CA LEU A 352 3.62 4.23 15.40
C LEU A 352 2.98 5.46 14.75
N LYS A 353 1.79 5.81 15.21
CA LYS A 353 1.18 7.09 14.85
C LYS A 353 2.04 8.23 15.38
N PRO A 354 2.21 9.34 14.61
CA PRO A 354 3.07 10.43 15.03
C PRO A 354 2.74 11.02 16.41
N ALA A 355 1.44 11.11 16.76
CA ALA A 355 1.00 11.59 18.07
C ALA A 355 1.38 10.62 19.19
N ASP A 356 1.25 9.31 18.95
CA ASP A 356 1.62 8.27 19.91
C ASP A 356 3.11 8.29 20.19
N TYR A 357 3.92 8.33 19.13
CA TYR A 357 5.37 8.42 19.28
C TYR A 357 5.80 9.71 20.00
N ALA A 358 5.20 10.85 19.65
CA ALA A 358 5.51 12.11 20.33
C ALA A 358 5.23 12.07 21.84
N ALA A 359 4.20 11.31 22.25
CA ALA A 359 3.83 11.17 23.65
C ALA A 359 4.75 10.24 24.46
N ILE A 360 5.46 9.32 23.81
CA ILE A 360 6.26 8.28 24.48
C ILE A 360 7.77 8.42 24.30
N LYS A 361 8.24 9.20 23.34
CA LYS A 361 9.67 9.24 22.92
C LYS A 361 10.66 9.54 24.06
N ASP A 362 10.21 10.27 25.08
CA ASP A 362 11.03 10.70 26.23
C ASP A 362 10.71 9.88 27.50
N LEU A 363 9.89 8.81 27.39
CA LEU A 363 9.49 7.97 28.51
C LEU A 363 10.39 6.73 28.64
N GLU A 364 10.61 6.35 29.91
CA GLU A 364 11.30 5.11 30.26
C GLU A 364 10.30 3.96 30.46
N PRO A 365 10.76 2.68 30.38
CA PRO A 365 9.91 1.54 30.68
C PRO A 365 9.21 1.66 32.04
N GLY A 366 7.91 1.42 32.07
CA GLY A 366 7.03 1.58 33.22
C GLY A 366 6.36 2.95 33.34
N GLN A 367 6.82 3.96 32.63
CA GLN A 367 6.23 5.31 32.68
C GLN A 367 5.01 5.41 31.76
N ILE A 368 4.08 6.32 32.12
CA ILE A 368 2.81 6.56 31.44
C ILE A 368 2.83 7.97 30.87
N SER A 369 2.40 8.08 29.61
CA SER A 369 2.30 9.39 28.92
C SER A 369 1.26 10.31 29.58
N GLN A 370 1.33 11.58 29.25
CA GLN A 370 0.17 12.46 29.40
C GLN A 370 -0.95 12.01 28.47
N PRO A 371 -2.23 12.33 28.77
CA PRO A 371 -3.31 12.12 27.84
C PRO A 371 -3.00 12.75 26.48
N VAL A 372 -3.19 12.00 25.40
CA VAL A 372 -2.89 12.42 24.03
C VAL A 372 -4.08 12.14 23.12
N GLU A 373 -4.30 13.07 22.19
CA GLU A 373 -5.22 12.88 21.09
C GLU A 373 -4.61 11.97 20.03
N SER A 374 -5.35 10.97 19.59
CA SER A 374 -4.93 10.00 18.58
C SER A 374 -6.14 9.46 17.81
N GLN A 375 -5.94 8.38 17.10
CA GLN A 375 -6.98 7.69 16.36
C GLN A 375 -6.99 6.22 16.75
N ASP A 376 -8.17 5.58 16.72
CA ASP A 376 -8.26 4.13 16.86
C ASP A 376 -7.75 3.41 15.60
N ASN A 377 -7.79 2.08 15.61
CA ASN A 377 -7.41 1.26 14.46
C ASN A 377 -8.62 0.73 13.68
N GLU A 378 -9.83 1.27 13.94
CA GLU A 378 -11.02 0.87 13.21
C GLU A 378 -10.88 1.28 11.73
N GLY A 379 -11.06 0.32 10.82
CA GLY A 379 -10.88 0.55 9.39
C GLY A 379 -9.43 0.57 8.88
N TYR A 380 -8.43 0.34 9.74
CA TYR A 380 -7.01 0.31 9.34
C TYR A 380 -6.74 -0.66 8.17
N LEU A 381 -7.28 -1.88 8.24
CA LEU A 381 -7.11 -2.89 7.19
C LEU A 381 -7.78 -2.52 5.86
N GLN A 382 -8.74 -1.59 5.87
CA GLN A 382 -9.39 -1.01 4.70
C GLN A 382 -8.72 0.27 4.21
N GLY A 383 -7.59 0.67 4.82
CA GLY A 383 -6.88 1.90 4.48
C GLY A 383 -7.64 3.18 4.86
N ARG A 384 -8.52 3.11 5.85
CA ARG A 384 -9.34 4.25 6.31
C ARG A 384 -8.76 4.87 7.56
N GLN A 385 -9.04 6.16 7.75
CA GLN A 385 -8.66 6.88 8.95
C GLN A 385 -9.53 6.41 10.13
N GLY A 386 -8.90 6.11 11.28
CA GLY A 386 -9.60 5.75 12.51
C GLY A 386 -10.38 6.90 13.14
N ASN A 387 -11.23 6.56 14.12
CA ASN A 387 -11.98 7.56 14.88
C ASN A 387 -11.08 8.31 15.87
N LEU A 388 -11.47 9.54 16.20
CA LEU A 388 -10.83 10.32 17.25
C LEU A 388 -10.94 9.61 18.59
N ILE A 389 -9.82 9.43 19.27
CA ILE A 389 -9.72 8.91 20.62
C ILE A 389 -8.75 9.75 21.46
N TYR A 390 -8.91 9.68 22.76
CA TYR A 390 -7.96 10.15 23.75
C TYR A 390 -7.37 8.95 24.47
N LYS A 391 -6.09 8.95 24.74
CA LYS A 391 -5.44 7.83 25.40
C LYS A 391 -4.24 8.23 26.25
N ILE A 392 -3.93 7.39 27.21
CA ILE A 392 -2.64 7.33 27.89
C ILE A 392 -1.92 6.07 27.45
N ILE A 393 -0.62 6.18 27.26
CA ILE A 393 0.23 5.08 26.77
C ILE A 393 1.29 4.79 27.82
N ARG A 394 1.41 3.53 28.22
CA ARG A 394 2.51 3.04 29.05
C ARG A 394 3.58 2.41 28.15
N VAL A 395 4.81 2.79 28.37
CA VAL A 395 5.96 2.09 27.76
C VAL A 395 6.24 0.84 28.58
N ASP A 396 5.98 -0.34 28.01
CA ASP A 396 6.23 -1.61 28.72
C ASP A 396 7.69 -2.04 28.58
N LYS A 397 8.26 -1.89 27.37
CA LYS A 397 9.65 -2.24 27.08
C LYS A 397 10.19 -1.42 25.91
N ILE A 398 11.47 -1.11 25.98
CA ILE A 398 12.24 -0.52 24.87
C ILE A 398 13.37 -1.49 24.52
N ILE A 399 13.47 -1.86 23.26
CA ILE A 399 14.62 -2.55 22.71
C ILE A 399 15.41 -1.48 21.93
N PRO A 400 16.60 -1.06 22.40
CA PRO A 400 17.39 -0.05 21.71
C PRO A 400 17.84 -0.56 20.34
N ALA A 401 18.06 0.34 19.40
CA ALA A 401 18.68 0.00 18.13
C ALA A 401 20.07 -0.60 18.35
N HIS A 402 20.36 -1.71 17.69
CA HIS A 402 21.62 -2.43 17.83
C HIS A 402 21.97 -3.19 16.56
N THR A 403 23.21 -3.52 16.36
CA THR A 403 23.63 -4.46 15.32
C THR A 403 23.14 -5.86 15.69
N ALA A 404 22.56 -6.56 14.71
CA ALA A 404 22.00 -7.88 14.93
C ALA A 404 23.01 -8.87 15.50
N THR A 405 22.58 -9.64 16.53
CA THR A 405 23.39 -10.63 17.21
C THR A 405 22.84 -12.03 17.01
N PHE A 406 23.71 -13.04 17.07
CA PHE A 406 23.30 -14.45 16.87
C PHE A 406 22.27 -14.91 17.91
N GLU A 407 22.41 -14.47 19.17
CA GLU A 407 21.57 -14.90 20.27
C GLU A 407 20.15 -14.29 20.23
N ASN A 408 20.04 -13.03 19.80
CA ASN A 408 18.78 -12.27 19.91
C ASN A 408 18.05 -12.13 18.57
N ASP A 409 18.80 -12.10 17.44
CA ASP A 409 18.28 -11.66 16.15
C ASP A 409 18.51 -12.71 15.06
N TYR A 410 18.59 -13.98 15.46
CA TYR A 410 18.90 -15.11 14.56
C TYR A 410 18.03 -15.13 13.30
N ASN A 411 16.72 -14.90 13.41
CA ASN A 411 15.82 -14.93 12.26
C ASN A 411 16.13 -13.81 11.26
N GLN A 412 16.46 -12.59 11.72
CA GLN A 412 16.83 -11.49 10.86
C GLN A 412 18.16 -11.73 10.15
N LEU A 413 19.12 -12.33 10.87
CA LEU A 413 20.40 -12.75 10.28
C LEU A 413 20.20 -13.89 9.27
N LEU A 414 19.35 -14.87 9.58
CA LEU A 414 18.99 -15.96 8.68
C LEU A 414 18.41 -15.42 7.38
N GLU A 415 17.42 -14.52 7.43
CA GLU A 415 16.84 -13.86 6.25
C GLU A 415 17.90 -13.11 5.43
N SER A 416 18.84 -12.44 6.11
CA SER A 416 19.94 -11.73 5.45
C SER A 416 20.89 -12.68 4.70
N VAL A 417 21.19 -13.82 5.30
CA VAL A 417 22.03 -14.86 4.67
C VAL A 417 21.29 -15.51 3.50
N GLU A 418 20.01 -15.83 3.67
CA GLU A 418 19.16 -16.36 2.60
C GLU A 418 19.09 -15.39 1.43
N GLN A 419 18.83 -14.12 1.67
CA GLN A 419 18.80 -13.09 0.63
C GLN A 419 20.15 -12.99 -0.10
N LYS A 420 21.28 -13.03 0.64
CA LYS A 420 22.62 -13.00 0.04
C LYS A 420 22.88 -14.20 -0.85
N LYS A 421 22.49 -15.40 -0.39
CA LYS A 421 22.62 -16.64 -1.19
C LYS A 421 21.72 -16.61 -2.43
N GLN A 422 20.48 -16.11 -2.30
CA GLN A 422 19.55 -15.96 -3.41
C GLN A 422 20.09 -15.00 -4.48
N VAL A 423 20.60 -13.85 -4.07
CA VAL A 423 21.24 -12.89 -4.99
C VAL A 423 22.44 -13.53 -5.67
N ALA A 424 23.27 -14.26 -4.95
CA ALA A 424 24.41 -14.96 -5.52
C ALA A 424 24.01 -16.04 -6.54
N ALA A 425 22.94 -16.80 -6.26
CA ALA A 425 22.39 -17.80 -7.18
C ALA A 425 21.86 -17.17 -8.48
N VAL A 426 21.11 -16.06 -8.35
CA VAL A 426 20.62 -15.28 -9.51
C VAL A 426 21.80 -14.74 -10.34
N ASN A 427 22.83 -14.20 -9.68
CA ASN A 427 24.00 -13.68 -10.36
C ASN A 427 24.78 -14.78 -11.11
N ALA A 428 25.00 -15.92 -10.46
CA ALA A 428 25.67 -17.06 -11.09
C ALA A 428 24.88 -17.59 -12.30
N PHE A 429 23.56 -17.68 -12.18
CA PHE A 429 22.68 -18.05 -13.29
C PHE A 429 22.82 -17.09 -14.47
N LEU A 430 22.74 -15.78 -14.23
CA LEU A 430 22.88 -14.78 -15.29
C LEU A 430 24.25 -14.85 -15.96
N ASP A 431 25.34 -14.94 -15.19
CA ASP A 431 26.69 -15.02 -15.72
C ASP A 431 26.89 -16.27 -16.58
N GLU A 432 26.28 -17.40 -16.23
CA GLU A 432 26.27 -18.61 -17.03
C GLU A 432 25.47 -18.42 -18.33
N LYS A 433 24.25 -17.88 -18.22
CA LYS A 433 23.37 -17.69 -19.38
C LYS A 433 23.92 -16.67 -20.38
N ILE A 434 24.53 -15.58 -19.91
CA ILE A 434 25.17 -14.60 -20.77
C ILE A 434 26.28 -15.27 -21.59
N LYS A 435 27.07 -16.21 -21.03
CA LYS A 435 28.12 -16.91 -21.73
C LYS A 435 27.62 -17.92 -22.78
N THR A 436 26.49 -18.56 -22.51
CA THR A 436 25.97 -19.68 -23.32
C THR A 436 24.89 -19.26 -24.32
N THR A 437 24.28 -18.08 -24.18
CA THR A 437 23.22 -17.60 -25.05
C THR A 437 23.79 -16.77 -26.22
N TYR A 438 23.13 -16.87 -27.37
CA TYR A 438 23.40 -15.97 -28.51
C TYR A 438 22.89 -14.57 -28.19
N ILE A 439 23.78 -13.58 -28.15
CA ILE A 439 23.51 -12.21 -27.81
C ILE A 439 24.15 -11.28 -28.83
N VAL A 440 23.35 -10.31 -29.32
CA VAL A 440 23.83 -9.23 -30.17
C VAL A 440 23.35 -7.92 -29.57
N ILE A 441 24.27 -6.96 -29.42
CA ILE A 441 23.98 -5.60 -28.92
C ILE A 441 24.34 -4.64 -30.07
N ASP A 442 23.43 -3.69 -30.35
CA ASP A 442 23.65 -2.70 -31.40
C ASP A 442 24.81 -1.74 -31.05
N PRO A 443 25.63 -1.32 -32.01
CA PRO A 443 26.71 -0.37 -31.78
C PRO A 443 26.29 0.96 -31.12
N LEU A 444 25.01 1.32 -31.15
CA LEU A 444 24.48 2.48 -30.43
C LEU A 444 24.77 2.41 -28.92
N PHE A 445 24.87 1.21 -28.38
CA PHE A 445 25.14 0.92 -26.96
C PHE A 445 26.58 0.40 -26.72
N ALA A 446 27.49 0.60 -27.65
CA ALA A 446 28.88 0.14 -27.53
C ALA A 446 29.63 0.84 -26.37
N GLU A 447 29.26 2.08 -26.03
CA GLU A 447 29.89 2.87 -24.97
C GLU A 447 29.25 2.62 -23.59
N CYS A 448 28.19 1.78 -23.51
CA CYS A 448 27.57 1.45 -22.23
C CYS A 448 28.54 0.72 -21.28
N GLU A 449 28.61 1.16 -20.05
CA GLU A 449 29.28 0.43 -18.97
C GLU A 449 28.22 -0.40 -18.22
N PHE A 450 28.07 -1.66 -18.61
CA PHE A 450 27.16 -2.58 -17.94
C PHE A 450 27.70 -2.99 -16.57
N SER A 451 26.80 -3.26 -15.62
CA SER A 451 27.16 -3.63 -14.26
C SER A 451 27.84 -5.01 -14.19
N ARG A 452 27.50 -5.90 -15.13
CA ARG A 452 28.13 -7.22 -15.24
C ARG A 452 29.24 -7.22 -16.29
N GLU A 453 30.41 -7.67 -15.87
CA GLU A 453 31.55 -7.85 -16.79
C GLU A 453 31.22 -8.78 -17.98
N ALA A 454 30.39 -9.80 -17.75
CA ALA A 454 29.94 -10.72 -18.77
C ALA A 454 29.22 -10.03 -19.96
N TRP A 455 28.49 -8.95 -19.73
CA TRP A 455 27.86 -8.13 -20.77
C TRP A 455 28.90 -7.33 -21.56
N ASN A 456 29.88 -6.75 -20.84
CA ASN A 456 30.94 -5.97 -21.48
C ASN A 456 31.77 -6.78 -22.44
N ALA A 457 31.89 -8.09 -22.25
CA ALA A 457 32.55 -9.01 -23.15
C ALA A 457 31.73 -9.37 -24.42
N ARG A 458 30.49 -8.92 -24.53
CA ARG A 458 29.54 -9.22 -25.62
C ARG A 458 29.24 -8.05 -26.54
N LYS A 459 29.87 -6.90 -26.34
CA LYS A 459 29.74 -5.69 -27.17
C LYS A 459 30.38 -5.84 -28.56
#